data_60d0ee76c31b76805b8bd5be9ff5fc34
#
_entry.id   60d0ee76c31b76805b8bd5be9ff5fc34
#
_cell.length_a   1.000
_cell.length_b   1.000
_cell.length_c   1.000
_cell.angle_alpha   90.00
_cell.angle_beta   90.00
_cell.angle_gamma   90.00
#
_symmetry.space_group_name_H-M   'P 1'
#
loop_
_entity.id
_entity.type
_entity.pdbx_description
1 polymer ?
#
loop_
_entity_poly.entity_id
_entity_poly.type
_entity_poly.pdbx_seq_one_letter_code
_entity_poly.pdbx_strand_id
1 'polypeptide(L)'
;MKDRIEEESEKKSDALKALSKAQAEIQLWKSKFETEGLGRIDELESGKAKLSSRLAEAEENIETLNQKVASTEKTRHRLDVELEDLQLEYERVHAPAISSD
;
A
#
# COMPACT_ATOMS: atom_id res chain seq x y z
N MET A 1 -65.97 -32.17 14.81
CA MET A 1 -65.39 -32.17 13.45
C MET A 1 -65.14 -30.79 12.94
N LYS A 2 -65.98 -29.80 13.15
CA LYS A 2 -65.73 -28.43 12.74
C LYS A 2 -64.49 -27.84 13.43
N ASP A 3 -64.30 -28.09 14.72
CA ASP A 3 -63.18 -27.58 15.47
C ASP A 3 -61.84 -28.13 14.96
N ARG A 4 -61.79 -29.35 14.51
CA ARG A 4 -60.61 -30.00 14.01
C ARG A 4 -60.18 -29.42 12.67
N ILE A 5 -61.16 -29.11 11.81
CA ILE A 5 -60.91 -28.51 10.49
C ILE A 5 -60.39 -27.07 10.67
N GLU A 6 -61.00 -26.31 11.59
CA GLU A 6 -60.58 -24.96 11.89
C GLU A 6 -59.17 -24.93 12.50
N GLU A 7 -58.85 -25.87 13.38
CA GLU A 7 -57.54 -26.02 13.99
C GLU A 7 -56.47 -26.34 12.97
N GLU A 8 -56.76 -27.26 12.03
CA GLU A 8 -55.84 -27.58 10.96
C GLU A 8 -55.62 -26.40 10.01
N SER A 9 -56.67 -25.64 9.72
CA SER A 9 -56.62 -24.43 8.91
C SER A 9 -55.77 -23.37 9.55
N GLU A 10 -55.90 -23.16 10.88
CA GLU A 10 -55.10 -22.20 11.62
C GLU A 10 -53.62 -22.58 11.64
N LYS A 11 -53.32 -23.89 11.84
CA LYS A 11 -51.93 -24.39 11.82
C LYS A 11 -51.31 -24.18 10.48
N LYS A 12 -52.06 -24.43 9.39
CA LYS A 12 -51.57 -24.24 8.03
C LYS A 12 -51.32 -22.76 7.73
N SER A 13 -52.21 -21.88 8.20
CA SER A 13 -52.04 -20.44 8.04
C SER A 13 -50.82 -19.94 8.81
N ASP A 14 -50.61 -20.40 10.04
CA ASP A 14 -49.47 -20.03 10.87
C ASP A 14 -48.17 -20.53 10.23
N ALA A 15 -48.18 -21.74 9.68
CA ALA A 15 -47.02 -22.28 8.99
C ALA A 15 -46.66 -21.43 7.76
N LEU A 16 -47.66 -21.00 6.99
CA LEU A 16 -47.45 -20.15 5.81
C LEU A 16 -46.89 -18.77 6.21
N LYS A 17 -47.39 -18.21 7.31
CA LYS A 17 -46.89 -16.95 7.83
C LYS A 17 -45.42 -17.08 8.30
N ALA A 18 -45.11 -18.16 9.00
CA ALA A 18 -43.76 -18.44 9.48
C ALA A 18 -42.79 -18.61 8.28
N LEU A 19 -43.24 -19.30 7.27
CA LEU A 19 -42.45 -19.50 6.03
C LEU A 19 -42.19 -18.18 5.32
N SER A 20 -43.23 -17.38 5.15
CA SER A 20 -43.11 -16.05 4.54
C SER A 20 -42.14 -15.15 5.29
N LYS A 21 -42.22 -15.14 6.62
CA LYS A 21 -41.33 -14.37 7.48
C LYS A 21 -39.89 -14.87 7.33
N ALA A 22 -39.69 -16.17 7.34
CA ALA A 22 -38.35 -16.75 7.18
C ALA A 22 -37.75 -16.40 5.82
N GLN A 23 -38.55 -16.45 4.75
CA GLN A 23 -38.08 -16.05 3.41
C GLN A 23 -37.70 -14.57 3.36
N ALA A 24 -38.50 -13.71 4.01
CA ALA A 24 -38.19 -12.29 4.08
C ALA A 24 -36.89 -12.03 4.85
N GLU A 25 -36.65 -12.74 5.93
CA GLU A 25 -35.41 -12.65 6.71
C GLU A 25 -34.21 -13.12 5.88
N ILE A 26 -34.37 -14.22 5.14
CA ILE A 26 -33.29 -14.72 4.26
C ILE A 26 -32.93 -13.67 3.19
N GLN A 27 -33.93 -13.05 2.56
CA GLN A 27 -33.71 -12.02 1.57
C GLN A 27 -32.99 -10.79 2.17
N LEU A 28 -33.39 -10.38 3.37
CA LEU A 28 -32.78 -9.26 4.07
C LEU A 28 -31.30 -9.54 4.38
N TRP A 29 -31.00 -10.70 4.94
CA TRP A 29 -29.64 -11.10 5.25
C TRP A 29 -28.78 -11.24 4.02
N LYS A 30 -29.32 -11.82 2.95
CA LYS A 30 -28.62 -11.97 1.69
C LYS A 30 -28.26 -10.61 1.08
N SER A 31 -29.22 -9.70 1.04
CA SER A 31 -29.02 -8.34 0.54
C SER A 31 -27.98 -7.60 1.36
N LYS A 32 -28.07 -7.69 2.69
CA LYS A 32 -27.11 -7.07 3.59
C LYS A 32 -25.69 -7.62 3.39
N PHE A 33 -25.60 -8.93 3.28
CA PHE A 33 -24.32 -9.61 3.05
C PHE A 33 -23.68 -9.19 1.73
N GLU A 34 -24.47 -9.12 0.66
CA GLU A 34 -24.00 -8.67 -0.66
C GLU A 34 -23.52 -7.23 -0.61
N THR A 35 -24.27 -6.36 0.06
CA THR A 35 -23.90 -4.94 0.18
C THR A 35 -22.61 -4.77 0.96
N GLU A 36 -22.45 -5.46 2.09
CA GLU A 36 -21.24 -5.42 2.90
C GLU A 36 -20.05 -6.00 2.14
N GLY A 37 -20.26 -7.09 1.41
CA GLY A 37 -19.23 -7.72 0.60
C GLY A 37 -18.72 -6.79 -0.49
N LEU A 38 -19.62 -6.13 -1.21
CA LEU A 38 -19.26 -5.15 -2.24
C LEU A 38 -18.52 -3.96 -1.64
N GLY A 39 -18.97 -3.48 -0.48
CA GLY A 39 -18.28 -2.39 0.23
C GLY A 39 -16.85 -2.75 0.59
N ARG A 40 -16.60 -3.97 1.06
CA ARG A 40 -15.26 -4.45 1.38
C ARG A 40 -14.38 -4.58 0.14
N ILE A 41 -14.94 -5.05 -0.96
CA ILE A 41 -14.21 -5.15 -2.23
C ILE A 41 -13.79 -3.76 -2.70
N ASP A 42 -14.70 -2.79 -2.65
CA ASP A 42 -14.40 -1.41 -3.03
C ASP A 42 -13.30 -0.81 -2.14
N GLU A 43 -13.35 -1.04 -0.84
CA GLU A 43 -12.32 -0.58 0.09
C GLU A 43 -10.97 -1.20 -0.21
N LEU A 44 -10.94 -2.51 -0.51
CA LEU A 44 -9.71 -3.21 -0.85
C LEU A 44 -9.13 -2.71 -2.16
N GLU A 45 -9.96 -2.48 -3.17
CA GLU A 45 -9.52 -1.95 -4.46
C GLU A 45 -8.97 -0.53 -4.32
N SER A 46 -9.63 0.31 -3.54
CA SER A 46 -9.17 1.66 -3.25
C SER A 46 -7.84 1.64 -2.48
N GLY A 47 -7.72 0.78 -1.48
CA GLY A 47 -6.49 0.60 -0.72
C GLY A 47 -5.35 0.12 -1.60
N LYS A 48 -5.63 -0.84 -2.49
CA LYS A 48 -4.65 -1.36 -3.45
C LYS A 48 -4.16 -0.26 -4.40
N ALA A 49 -5.08 0.56 -4.90
CA ALA A 49 -4.74 1.67 -5.79
C ALA A 49 -3.84 2.69 -5.09
N LYS A 50 -4.16 3.03 -3.83
CA LYS A 50 -3.35 3.95 -3.02
C LYS A 50 -1.95 3.40 -2.77
N LEU A 51 -1.86 2.11 -2.42
CA LEU A 51 -0.56 1.47 -2.19
C LEU A 51 0.27 1.41 -3.46
N SER A 52 -0.33 1.10 -4.60
CA SER A 52 0.35 1.10 -5.90
C SER A 52 0.91 2.48 -6.24
N SER A 53 0.12 3.53 -5.99
CA SER A 53 0.55 4.91 -6.22
C SER A 53 1.71 5.29 -5.31
N ARG A 54 1.65 4.94 -4.03
CA ARG A 54 2.73 5.20 -3.07
C ARG A 54 3.99 4.45 -3.43
N LEU A 55 3.84 3.21 -3.89
CA LEU A 55 4.98 2.40 -4.32
C LEU A 55 5.67 3.03 -5.52
N ALA A 56 4.89 3.48 -6.51
CA ALA A 56 5.43 4.16 -7.69
C ALA A 56 6.19 5.43 -7.32
N GLU A 57 5.64 6.24 -6.39
CA GLU A 57 6.31 7.45 -5.89
C GLU A 57 7.60 7.11 -5.16
N ALA A 58 7.57 6.07 -4.31
CA ALA A 58 8.74 5.63 -3.57
C ALA A 58 9.85 5.15 -4.51
N GLU A 59 9.50 4.39 -5.55
CA GLU A 59 10.46 3.92 -6.55
C GLU A 59 11.08 5.08 -7.30
N GLU A 60 10.28 6.07 -7.68
CA GLU A 60 10.77 7.28 -8.34
C GLU A 60 11.72 8.07 -7.43
N ASN A 61 11.37 8.20 -6.16
CA ASN A 61 12.21 8.88 -5.17
C ASN A 61 13.53 8.16 -4.97
N ILE A 62 13.50 6.82 -4.92
CA ILE A 62 14.71 6.00 -4.79
C ILE A 62 15.62 6.22 -5.98
N GLU A 63 15.07 6.21 -7.19
CA GLU A 63 15.85 6.45 -8.41
C GLU A 63 16.49 7.84 -8.40
N THR A 64 15.73 8.87 -8.02
CA THR A 64 16.22 10.24 -7.93
C THR A 64 17.34 10.35 -6.89
N LEU A 65 17.18 9.71 -5.73
CA LEU A 65 18.20 9.71 -4.68
C LEU A 65 19.45 8.95 -5.13
N ASN A 66 19.30 7.85 -5.83
CA ASN A 66 20.44 7.09 -6.37
C ASN A 66 21.23 7.93 -7.36
N GLN A 67 20.55 8.70 -8.22
CA GLN A 67 21.21 9.59 -9.16
C GLN A 67 21.97 10.70 -8.42
N LYS A 68 21.38 11.26 -7.36
CA LYS A 68 22.05 12.27 -6.54
C LYS A 68 23.28 11.71 -5.84
N VAL A 69 23.18 10.50 -5.29
CA VAL A 69 24.29 9.82 -4.65
C VAL A 69 25.43 9.60 -5.65
N ALA A 70 25.10 9.09 -6.83
CA ALA A 70 26.11 8.86 -7.87
C ALA A 70 26.79 10.17 -8.27
N SER A 71 26.03 11.24 -8.45
CA SER A 71 26.56 12.55 -8.81
C SER A 71 27.46 13.11 -7.69
N THR A 72 27.03 12.96 -6.45
CA THR A 72 27.78 13.42 -5.28
C THR A 72 29.10 12.65 -5.13
N GLU A 73 29.07 11.33 -5.39
CA GLU A 73 30.27 10.50 -5.34
C GLU A 73 31.28 10.90 -6.41
N LYS A 74 30.81 11.23 -7.61
CA LYS A 74 31.68 11.73 -8.69
C LYS A 74 32.34 13.06 -8.27
N THR A 75 31.57 13.97 -7.69
CA THR A 75 32.07 15.24 -7.22
C THR A 75 33.08 15.04 -6.10
N ARG A 76 32.80 14.15 -5.16
CA ARG A 76 33.73 13.82 -4.08
C ARG A 76 35.04 13.26 -4.63
N HIS A 77 34.94 12.33 -5.56
CA HIS A 77 36.13 11.74 -6.17
C HIS A 77 36.98 12.80 -6.86
N ARG A 78 36.36 13.70 -7.63
CA ARG A 78 37.06 14.78 -8.31
C ARG A 78 37.76 15.71 -7.30
N LEU A 79 37.06 16.07 -6.22
CA LEU A 79 37.63 16.93 -5.18
C LEU A 79 38.77 16.24 -4.45
N ASP A 80 38.66 14.93 -4.21
CA ASP A 80 39.72 14.16 -3.56
C ASP A 80 40.98 14.16 -4.44
N VAL A 81 40.83 14.00 -5.75
CA VAL A 81 41.93 14.04 -6.70
C VAL A 81 42.54 15.43 -6.74
N GLU A 82 41.74 16.49 -6.81
CA GLU A 82 42.22 17.86 -6.81
C GLU A 82 43.01 18.19 -5.51
N LEU A 83 42.48 17.70 -4.40
CA LEU A 83 43.14 17.91 -3.09
C LEU A 83 44.48 17.18 -3.05
N GLU A 84 44.50 15.94 -3.53
CA GLU A 84 45.73 15.16 -3.59
C GLU A 84 46.79 15.84 -4.49
N ASP A 85 46.35 16.36 -5.62
CA ASP A 85 47.25 17.11 -6.52
C ASP A 85 47.80 18.37 -5.87
N LEU A 86 46.98 19.12 -5.15
CA LEU A 86 47.39 20.31 -4.43
C LEU A 86 48.38 19.99 -3.30
N GLN A 87 48.14 18.88 -2.61
CA GLN A 87 49.07 18.43 -1.56
C GLN A 87 50.44 18.07 -2.15
N LEU A 88 50.42 17.38 -3.26
CA LEU A 88 51.68 17.03 -3.98
C LEU A 88 52.42 18.27 -4.45
N GLU A 89 51.72 19.25 -5.01
CA GLU A 89 52.34 20.51 -5.42
C GLU A 89 52.92 21.27 -4.23
N TYR A 90 52.17 21.30 -3.11
CA TYR A 90 52.65 21.96 -1.91
C TYR A 90 53.91 21.31 -1.38
N GLU A 91 53.94 19.96 -1.32
CA GLU A 91 55.12 19.22 -0.90
C GLU A 91 56.29 19.44 -1.82
N ARG A 92 56.04 19.48 -3.14
CA ARG A 92 57.08 19.71 -4.14
C ARG A 92 57.72 21.10 -3.97
N VAL A 93 56.93 22.11 -3.67
CA VAL A 93 57.43 23.49 -3.50
C VAL A 93 58.18 23.64 -2.20
N HIS A 94 57.78 22.97 -1.12
CA HIS A 94 58.36 23.11 0.19
C HIS A 94 59.43 22.07 0.54
N ALA A 95 59.36 20.89 -0.08
CA ALA A 95 60.32 19.81 0.17
C ALA A 95 61.73 20.07 -0.36
N PRO A 96 61.94 20.75 -1.51
CA PRO A 96 63.28 20.95 -2.06
C PRO A 96 64.26 21.67 -1.14
N ALA A 97 63.77 22.45 -0.19
CA ALA A 97 64.62 23.11 0.79
C ALA A 97 65.40 22.12 1.66
N ILE A 98 64.87 20.90 1.79
CA ILE A 98 65.49 19.86 2.59
C ILE A 98 66.45 19.04 1.76
N SER A 99 66.15 18.81 0.48
CA SER A 99 66.90 17.94 -0.39
C SER A 99 68.10 18.60 -1.04
N SER A 100 68.22 19.88 -0.98
CA SER A 100 69.35 20.60 -1.58
C SER A 100 70.62 20.57 -0.74
N ASP A 101 70.54 19.94 0.39
CA ASP A 101 71.69 19.70 1.22
C ASP A 101 72.37 18.39 0.82
#